data_4c109cce31ea7449f2c76e791b98ab01
#
_entry.id   4c109cce31ea7449f2c76e791b98ab01
#
_cell.length_a   1.000
_cell.length_b   1.000
_cell.length_c   1.000
_cell.angle_alpha   90.00
_cell.angle_beta   90.00
_cell.angle_gamma   90.00
#
_symmetry.space_group_name_H-M   'P 1'
#
loop_
_entity.id
_entity.type
_entity.pdbx_description
1 polymer ?
#
loop_
_entity_poly.entity_id
_entity_poly.type
_entity_poly.pdbx_seq_one_letter_code
_entity_poly.pdbx_strand_id
1 'polypeptide(L)' 'MDKITLNVNGMMCEGCENRIIKVISKAPGVSDVKASHKDGTVIVSGNNLDRDELITSIENLDYEVVKNVE' A
#
# COMPACT_ATOMS: atom_id res chain seq x y z
N MET A 1 10.02 11.08 -9.24
CA MET A 1 9.08 10.01 -8.87
C MET A 1 9.52 9.39 -7.56
N ASP A 2 8.59 9.26 -6.66
CA ASP A 2 8.84 8.65 -5.36
C ASP A 2 8.33 7.22 -5.36
N LYS A 3 8.96 6.41 -4.53
CA LYS A 3 8.55 5.02 -4.39
C LYS A 3 8.56 4.65 -2.92
N ILE A 4 7.46 4.12 -2.44
CA ILE A 4 7.31 3.73 -1.05
C ILE A 4 6.97 2.25 -0.99
N THR A 5 7.70 1.51 -0.16
CA THR A 5 7.43 0.10 0.07
C THR A 5 6.90 -0.06 1.49
N LEU A 6 5.75 -0.70 1.61
CA LEU A 6 5.11 -0.94 2.90
C LEU A 6 4.94 -2.43 3.10
N ASN A 7 5.21 -2.89 4.32
CA ASN A 7 4.91 -4.27 4.69
C ASN A 7 3.54 -4.32 5.35
N VAL A 8 2.69 -5.21 4.85
CA VAL A 8 1.31 -5.31 5.31
C VAL A 8 1.04 -6.73 5.76
N ASN A 9 0.56 -6.87 6.99
CA ASN A 9 0.12 -8.15 7.52
C ASN A 9 -1.38 -8.31 7.31
N GLY A 10 -1.81 -9.54 7.08
CA GLY A 10 -3.22 -9.84 6.90
C GLY A 10 -3.65 -9.92 5.45
N MET A 11 -2.75 -9.62 4.53
CA MET A 11 -3.03 -9.72 3.10
C MET A 11 -2.79 -11.17 2.69
N MET A 12 -3.85 -11.94 2.55
CA MET A 12 -3.75 -13.38 2.39
C MET A 12 -4.20 -13.91 1.03
N CYS A 13 -4.73 -13.05 0.17
CA CYS A 13 -5.24 -13.50 -1.12
C CYS A 13 -5.24 -12.36 -2.13
N GLU A 14 -5.49 -12.72 -3.38
CA GLU A 14 -5.51 -11.75 -4.47
C GLU A 14 -6.60 -10.68 -4.27
N GLY A 15 -7.71 -11.07 -3.68
CA GLY A 15 -8.77 -10.10 -3.40
C GLY A 15 -8.29 -8.99 -2.47
N CYS A 16 -7.46 -9.33 -1.51
CA CYS A 16 -6.88 -8.34 -0.61
C CYS A 16 -5.94 -7.40 -1.35
N GLU A 17 -5.12 -7.96 -2.24
CA GLU A 17 -4.22 -7.15 -3.07
C GLU A 17 -5.02 -6.14 -3.88
N ASN A 18 -6.06 -6.61 -4.55
CA ASN A 18 -6.87 -5.76 -5.40
C ASN A 18 -7.54 -4.65 -4.62
N ARG A 19 -8.00 -4.95 -3.41
CA ARG A 19 -8.63 -3.97 -2.54
C ARG A 19 -7.65 -2.87 -2.16
N ILE A 20 -6.46 -3.25 -1.77
CA ILE A 20 -5.42 -2.28 -1.41
C ILE A 20 -5.05 -1.42 -2.62
N ILE A 21 -4.84 -2.04 -3.76
CA ILE A 21 -4.50 -1.31 -4.98
C ILE A 21 -5.58 -0.28 -5.30
N LYS A 22 -6.84 -0.68 -5.21
CA LYS A 22 -7.96 0.19 -5.52
C LYS A 22 -8.00 1.41 -4.60
N VAL A 23 -7.82 1.18 -3.31
CA VAL A 23 -7.88 2.27 -2.32
C VAL A 23 -6.69 3.20 -2.46
N ILE A 24 -5.50 2.64 -2.58
CA ILE A 24 -4.28 3.44 -2.67
C ILE A 24 -4.24 4.22 -3.98
N SER A 25 -4.75 3.65 -5.06
CA SER A 25 -4.77 4.33 -6.36
C SER A 25 -5.58 5.63 -6.34
N LYS A 26 -6.49 5.76 -5.38
CA LYS A 26 -7.28 6.97 -5.25
C LYS A 26 -6.55 8.09 -4.52
N ALA A 27 -5.44 7.78 -3.90
CA ALA A 27 -4.70 8.77 -3.15
C ALA A 27 -4.03 9.78 -4.10
N PRO A 28 -3.96 11.06 -3.70
CA PRO A 28 -3.33 12.07 -4.56
C PRO A 28 -1.85 11.76 -4.80
N GLY A 29 -1.41 11.98 -6.01
CA GLY A 29 -0.01 11.81 -6.35
C GLY A 29 0.41 10.40 -6.70
N VAL A 30 -0.46 9.42 -6.52
CA VAL A 30 -0.15 8.02 -6.81
C VAL A 30 -0.24 7.76 -8.31
N SER A 31 0.84 7.23 -8.89
CA SER A 31 0.90 6.85 -10.30
C SER A 31 0.70 5.36 -10.49
N ASP A 32 1.26 4.56 -9.59
CA ASP A 32 1.19 3.11 -9.72
C ASP A 32 1.21 2.45 -8.36
N VAL A 33 0.55 1.31 -8.25
CA VAL A 33 0.51 0.55 -7.00
C VAL A 33 0.67 -0.92 -7.33
N LYS A 34 1.55 -1.58 -6.61
CA LYS A 34 1.73 -3.01 -6.71
C LYS A 34 1.61 -3.64 -5.32
N ALA A 35 0.83 -4.68 -5.22
CA ALA A 35 0.68 -5.40 -3.96
C ALA A 35 0.98 -6.87 -4.19
N SER A 36 1.65 -7.48 -3.24
CA SER A 36 1.98 -8.90 -3.32
C SER A 36 1.62 -9.59 -2.01
N HIS A 37 0.64 -10.47 -2.05
CA HIS A 37 0.25 -11.20 -0.84
C HIS A 37 1.29 -12.25 -0.44
N LYS A 38 2.09 -12.70 -1.39
CA LYS A 38 3.14 -13.67 -1.10
C LYS A 38 4.26 -13.06 -0.28
N ASP A 39 4.59 -11.82 -0.60
CA ASP A 39 5.65 -11.09 0.09
C ASP A 39 5.10 -10.25 1.24
N GLY A 40 3.81 -10.02 1.25
CA GLY A 40 3.19 -9.14 2.24
C GLY A 40 3.59 -7.69 2.07
N THR A 41 3.87 -7.28 0.83
CA THR A 41 4.34 -5.91 0.58
C THR A 41 3.45 -5.18 -0.40
N VAL A 42 3.43 -3.86 -0.24
CA VAL A 42 2.75 -2.96 -1.15
C VAL A 42 3.76 -1.91 -1.60
N ILE A 43 3.91 -1.75 -2.90
CA ILE A 43 4.82 -0.78 -3.47
C ILE A 43 4.00 0.30 -4.18
N VAL A 44 4.19 1.54 -3.76
CA VAL A 44 3.46 2.68 -4.30
C VAL A 44 4.44 3.62 -4.99
N SER A 45 4.14 3.99 -6.21
CA SER A 45 4.96 4.92 -6.98
C SER A 45 4.15 6.16 -7.32
N GLY A 46 4.80 7.31 -7.34
CA GLY A 46 4.13 8.55 -7.70
C GLY A 46 4.94 9.77 -7.30
N ASN A 47 4.26 10.91 -7.22
CA ASN A 47 4.87 12.18 -6.85
C ASN A 47 4.23 12.74 -5.58
N ASN A 48 5.05 13.27 -4.69
CA ASN A 48 4.58 13.88 -3.44
C ASN A 48 3.74 12.92 -2.61
N LEU A 49 4.20 11.69 -2.50
CA LEU A 49 3.48 10.67 -1.75
C LEU A 49 3.54 10.96 -0.26
N ASP A 50 2.42 10.78 0.42
CA ASP A 50 2.33 10.92 1.86
C ASP A 50 2.24 9.53 2.47
N ARG A 51 3.33 9.11 3.12
CA ARG A 51 3.40 7.78 3.70
C ARG A 51 2.31 7.56 4.76
N ASP A 52 2.09 8.56 5.60
CA ASP A 52 1.10 8.43 6.66
C ASP A 52 -0.31 8.24 6.10
N GLU A 53 -0.62 8.93 5.02
CA GLU A 53 -1.91 8.78 4.37
C GLU A 53 -2.08 7.40 3.78
N LEU A 54 -1.02 6.87 3.17
CA LEU A 54 -1.05 5.53 2.61
C LEU A 54 -1.24 4.49 3.69
N ILE A 55 -0.53 4.64 4.80
CA ILE A 55 -0.64 3.73 5.94
C ILE A 55 -2.07 3.76 6.49
N THR A 56 -2.62 4.96 6.68
CA THR A 56 -3.97 5.12 7.18
C THR A 56 -4.99 4.45 6.25
N SER A 57 -4.81 4.61 4.95
CA SER A 57 -5.70 4.00 3.97
C SER A 57 -5.71 2.49 4.07
N ILE A 58 -4.54 1.89 4.29
CA ILE A 58 -4.44 0.45 4.43
C ILE A 58 -5.03 -0.01 5.75
N GLU A 59 -4.77 0.73 6.82
CA GLU A 59 -5.32 0.39 8.14
C GLU A 59 -6.83 0.45 8.17
N ASN A 60 -7.41 1.35 7.40
CA ASN A 60 -8.87 1.44 7.29
C ASN A 60 -9.50 0.21 6.65
N LEU A 61 -8.72 -0.61 6.02
CA LEU A 61 -9.18 -1.87 5.43
C LEU A 61 -8.99 -3.05 6.38
N ASP A 62 -8.67 -2.78 7.63
CA ASP A 62 -8.43 -3.79 8.67
C ASP A 62 -7.16 -4.59 8.44
N TYR A 63 -6.19 -4.02 7.77
CA TYR A 63 -4.87 -4.62 7.63
C TYR A 63 -3.88 -3.91 8.53
N GLU A 64 -2.87 -4.65 8.94
CA GLU A 64 -1.82 -4.09 9.78
C GLU A 64 -0.61 -3.74 8.91
N VAL A 65 -0.19 -2.49 9.02
CA VAL A 65 1.01 -2.04 8.31
C VAL A 65 2.19 -2.12 9.26
N VAL A 66 3.17 -2.93 8.88
CA VAL A 66 4.42 -3.02 9.62
C VAL A 66 5.31 -1.91 9.10
N LYS A 67 5.70 -1.02 9.98
CA LYS A 67 6.58 0.08 9.61
C LYS A 67 7.94 -0.46 9.30
N ASN A 68 8.21 -0.64 8.05
CA ASN A 68 9.50 -1.05 7.61
C ASN A 68 10.09 0.05 6.81
N VAL A 69 11.23 0.48 7.22
CA VAL A 69 11.87 1.59 6.55
C VAL A 69 12.68 1.08 5.40
N GLU A 70 12.42 1.63 4.29
CA GLU A 70 13.12 1.28 3.11
C GLU A 70 14.20 2.29 2.82
#